data_c0d8eca6790315e076afa2791d51380f
#
_entry.id   c0d8eca6790315e076afa2791d51380f
#
_cell.length_a   1.000
_cell.length_b   1.000
_cell.length_c   1.000
_cell.angle_alpha   90.00
_cell.angle_beta   90.00
_cell.angle_gamma   90.00
#
_symmetry.space_group_name_H-M   'P 1'
#
loop_
_entity.id
_entity.type
_entity.pdbx_description
1 polymer ?
#
loop_
_entity_poly.entity_id
_entity_poly.type
_entity_poly.pdbx_seq_one_letter_code
_entity_poly.pdbx_strand_id
1 'polypeptide(L)'
;MAVLEIKDLCVSRDGKEILKGVNLKTGPGEVHAIMGPNGSGKSTLAYTLLGHPKYQVTSGDILLDGESILNLKTDERAKKGLFLGFQYPTEVSGVGFSHFLRTSYNALSKALKDDEREVFITVREFQKYLKENVNDVGLKDDFLARYLNEGFSGGEKKR
;
A
#
# COMPACT_ATOMS: atom_id res chain seq x y z
N MET A 1 12.01 -8.99 -8.62
CA MET A 1 11.55 -7.57 -8.75
C MET A 1 10.28 -7.59 -9.56
N ALA A 2 9.22 -6.98 -9.06
CA ALA A 2 7.88 -7.13 -9.63
C ALA A 2 7.68 -6.30 -10.91
N VAL A 3 6.95 -6.87 -11.88
CA VAL A 3 6.46 -6.21 -13.09
C VAL A 3 4.96 -5.99 -12.94
N LEU A 4 4.52 -4.72 -12.95
CA LEU A 4 3.11 -4.36 -12.96
C LEU A 4 2.67 -4.07 -14.39
N GLU A 5 1.63 -4.74 -14.87
CA GLU A 5 1.05 -4.51 -16.18
C GLU A 5 -0.46 -4.28 -16.08
N ILE A 6 -0.95 -3.24 -16.72
CA ILE A 6 -2.36 -2.87 -16.78
C ILE A 6 -2.77 -2.95 -18.25
N LYS A 7 -3.84 -3.70 -18.55
CA LYS A 7 -4.32 -3.95 -19.92
C LYS A 7 -5.76 -3.51 -20.07
N ASP A 8 -5.99 -2.54 -20.93
CA ASP A 8 -7.30 -2.02 -21.32
C ASP A 8 -8.27 -1.80 -20.15
N LEU A 9 -7.71 -1.29 -19.02
CA LEU A 9 -8.42 -1.20 -17.76
C LEU A 9 -9.50 -0.14 -17.80
N CYS A 10 -10.76 -0.57 -17.68
CA CYS A 10 -11.92 0.29 -17.46
C CYS A 10 -12.41 0.16 -16.02
N VAL A 11 -12.71 1.28 -15.40
CA VAL A 11 -13.13 1.34 -13.99
C VAL A 11 -14.29 2.29 -13.81
N SER A 12 -15.31 1.83 -13.08
CA SER A 12 -16.43 2.65 -12.67
C SER A 12 -16.49 2.87 -11.16
N ARG A 13 -17.14 3.96 -10.76
CA ARG A 13 -17.52 4.26 -9.39
C ARG A 13 -18.92 4.86 -9.39
N ASP A 14 -19.77 4.35 -8.51
CA ASP A 14 -21.17 4.80 -8.39
C ASP A 14 -21.92 4.81 -9.75
N GLY A 15 -21.66 3.80 -10.60
CA GLY A 15 -22.23 3.66 -11.95
C GLY A 15 -21.61 4.57 -13.02
N LYS A 16 -20.68 5.45 -12.67
CA LYS A 16 -19.99 6.33 -13.61
C LYS A 16 -18.63 5.77 -14.00
N GLU A 17 -18.38 5.60 -15.28
CA GLU A 17 -17.05 5.21 -15.77
C GLU A 17 -16.04 6.34 -15.60
N ILE A 18 -14.89 6.03 -14.99
CA ILE A 18 -13.80 6.98 -14.68
C ILE A 18 -12.56 6.65 -15.50
N LEU A 19 -12.14 5.38 -15.52
CA LEU A 19 -11.02 4.95 -16.35
C LEU A 19 -11.55 4.23 -17.58
N LYS A 20 -10.95 4.52 -18.74
CA LYS A 20 -11.42 4.12 -20.06
C LYS A 20 -10.27 3.53 -20.86
N GLY A 21 -10.02 2.22 -20.73
CA GLY A 21 -8.99 1.51 -21.47
C GLY A 21 -7.57 1.93 -21.12
N VAL A 22 -7.24 2.04 -19.84
CA VAL A 22 -5.90 2.42 -19.39
C VAL A 22 -4.92 1.29 -19.61
N ASN A 23 -3.80 1.61 -20.24
CA ASN A 23 -2.68 0.71 -20.45
C ASN A 23 -1.43 1.29 -19.80
N LEU A 24 -0.71 0.47 -19.01
CA LEU A 24 0.54 0.82 -18.36
C LEU A 24 1.35 -0.44 -18.11
N LYS A 25 2.66 -0.37 -18.32
CA LYS A 25 3.58 -1.42 -17.92
C LYS A 25 4.78 -0.80 -17.23
N THR A 26 5.16 -1.31 -16.05
CA THR A 26 6.33 -0.87 -15.31
C THR A 26 7.25 -2.06 -15.07
N GLY A 27 8.53 -1.86 -15.28
CA GLY A 27 9.56 -2.85 -15.01
C GLY A 27 10.29 -2.63 -13.68
N PRO A 28 11.18 -3.55 -13.32
CA PRO A 28 11.99 -3.43 -12.11
C PRO A 28 12.88 -2.18 -12.13
N GLY A 29 12.84 -1.38 -11.06
CA GLY A 29 13.65 -0.17 -10.92
C GLY A 29 13.16 1.04 -11.73
N GLU A 30 12.04 0.91 -12.44
CA GLU A 30 11.47 2.03 -13.20
C GLU A 30 10.62 2.94 -12.30
N VAL A 31 10.64 4.23 -12.60
CA VAL A 31 9.79 5.25 -11.97
C VAL A 31 8.87 5.83 -13.03
N HIS A 32 7.57 5.63 -12.88
CA HIS A 32 6.54 6.15 -13.75
C HIS A 32 5.75 7.27 -13.09
N ALA A 33 5.77 8.47 -13.67
CA ALA A 33 4.97 9.60 -13.20
C ALA A 33 3.66 9.68 -13.97
N ILE A 34 2.52 9.57 -13.26
CA ILE A 34 1.18 9.72 -13.82
C ILE A 34 0.73 11.16 -13.62
N MET A 35 0.60 11.92 -14.70
CA MET A 35 0.22 13.32 -14.69
C MET A 35 -1.14 13.54 -15.35
N GLY A 36 -1.79 14.64 -15.01
CA GLY A 36 -3.07 15.05 -15.57
C GLY A 36 -3.83 16.01 -14.66
N PRO A 37 -4.88 16.66 -15.15
CA PRO A 37 -5.69 17.58 -14.38
C PRO A 37 -6.44 16.90 -13.23
N ASN A 38 -7.02 17.69 -12.33
CA ASN A 38 -7.89 17.15 -11.28
C ASN A 38 -9.11 16.48 -11.91
N GLY A 39 -9.49 15.31 -11.36
CA GLY A 39 -10.59 14.51 -11.89
C GLY A 39 -10.22 13.59 -13.07
N SER A 40 -8.97 13.56 -13.54
CA SER A 40 -8.54 12.67 -14.65
C SER A 40 -8.41 11.19 -14.29
N GLY A 41 -8.67 10.80 -13.05
CA GLY A 41 -8.65 9.39 -12.63
C GLY A 41 -7.34 8.90 -11.99
N LYS A 42 -6.33 9.75 -11.76
CA LYS A 42 -5.04 9.34 -11.15
C LYS A 42 -5.21 8.58 -9.83
N SER A 43 -5.96 9.16 -8.90
CA SER A 43 -6.24 8.51 -7.61
C SER A 43 -7.14 7.28 -7.77
N THR A 44 -8.06 7.29 -8.74
CA THR A 44 -8.88 6.13 -9.08
C THR A 44 -8.01 4.95 -9.48
N LEU A 45 -7.03 5.17 -10.33
CA LEU A 45 -6.08 4.12 -10.72
C LEU A 45 -5.34 3.55 -9.52
N ALA A 46 -4.77 4.42 -8.67
CA ALA A 46 -4.04 3.98 -7.47
C ALA A 46 -4.92 3.15 -6.50
N TYR A 47 -6.15 3.59 -6.23
CA TYR A 47 -7.07 2.85 -5.39
C TYR A 47 -7.56 1.55 -6.03
N THR A 48 -7.74 1.52 -7.35
CA THR A 48 -8.11 0.29 -8.08
C THR A 48 -6.99 -0.76 -8.00
N LEU A 49 -5.74 -0.34 -8.14
CA LEU A 49 -4.58 -1.23 -7.97
C LEU A 49 -4.57 -1.90 -6.59
N LEU A 50 -4.96 -1.19 -5.54
CA LEU A 50 -5.11 -1.76 -4.21
C LEU A 50 -6.37 -2.61 -4.00
N GLY A 51 -7.30 -2.66 -4.95
CA GLY A 51 -8.57 -3.37 -4.79
C GLY A 51 -9.54 -2.69 -3.84
N HIS A 52 -9.58 -1.35 -3.82
CA HIS A 52 -10.49 -0.60 -2.96
C HIS A 52 -11.96 -0.81 -3.39
N PRO A 53 -12.88 -1.22 -2.50
CA PRO A 53 -14.22 -1.72 -2.85
C PRO A 53 -15.15 -0.71 -3.54
N LYS A 54 -14.84 0.58 -3.47
CA LYS A 54 -15.62 1.64 -4.16
C LYS A 54 -15.36 1.70 -5.67
N TYR A 55 -14.33 1.03 -6.16
CA TYR A 55 -13.94 1.07 -7.56
C TYR A 55 -14.15 -0.30 -8.19
N GLN A 56 -14.99 -0.38 -9.21
CA GLN A 56 -15.33 -1.62 -9.90
C GLN A 56 -14.62 -1.68 -11.25
N VAL A 57 -13.79 -2.68 -11.44
CA VAL A 57 -13.23 -2.99 -12.77
C VAL A 57 -14.35 -3.53 -13.64
N THR A 58 -14.62 -2.86 -14.74
CA THR A 58 -15.68 -3.24 -15.70
C THR A 58 -15.11 -4.01 -16.89
N SER A 59 -13.86 -3.76 -17.27
CA SER A 59 -13.12 -4.54 -18.27
C SER A 59 -11.62 -4.34 -18.11
N GLY A 60 -10.84 -5.17 -18.82
CA GLY A 60 -9.38 -5.16 -18.75
C GLY A 60 -8.83 -5.98 -17.60
N ASP A 61 -7.52 -5.91 -17.39
CA ASP A 61 -6.85 -6.68 -16.35
C ASP A 61 -5.70 -5.90 -15.69
N ILE A 62 -5.33 -6.34 -14.49
CA ILE A 62 -4.17 -5.87 -13.73
C ILE A 62 -3.34 -7.09 -13.41
N LEU A 63 -2.13 -7.14 -13.95
CA LEU A 63 -1.21 -8.24 -13.77
C LEU A 63 -0.02 -7.82 -12.91
N LEU A 64 0.35 -8.66 -11.96
CA LEU A 64 1.58 -8.55 -11.20
C LEU A 64 2.41 -9.81 -11.45
N ASP A 65 3.60 -9.64 -12.02
CA ASP A 65 4.47 -10.74 -12.47
C ASP A 65 3.76 -11.74 -13.41
N GLY A 66 2.85 -11.24 -14.26
CA GLY A 66 2.07 -12.02 -15.21
C GLY A 66 0.80 -12.66 -14.64
N GLU A 67 0.56 -12.59 -13.36
CA GLU A 67 -0.65 -13.12 -12.71
C GLU A 67 -1.68 -12.02 -12.45
N SER A 68 -2.95 -12.28 -12.81
CA SER A 68 -4.05 -11.35 -12.53
C SER A 68 -4.28 -11.21 -11.02
N ILE A 69 -4.40 -9.95 -10.58
CA ILE A 69 -4.68 -9.61 -9.17
C ILE A 69 -6.11 -9.11 -8.96
N LEU A 70 -6.97 -9.15 -9.96
CA LEU A 70 -8.34 -8.61 -9.86
C LEU A 70 -9.16 -9.27 -8.75
N ASN A 71 -9.02 -10.57 -8.57
CA ASN A 71 -9.75 -11.35 -7.57
C ASN A 71 -9.12 -11.32 -6.18
N LEU A 72 -7.94 -10.71 -6.04
CA LEU A 72 -7.24 -10.63 -4.77
C LEU A 72 -7.79 -9.49 -3.91
N LYS A 73 -7.95 -9.76 -2.62
CA LYS A 73 -8.28 -8.75 -1.61
C LYS A 73 -7.12 -7.78 -1.39
N THR A 74 -7.40 -6.65 -0.79
CA THR A 74 -6.39 -5.60 -0.51
C THR A 74 -5.19 -6.12 0.27
N ASP A 75 -5.40 -6.95 1.29
CA ASP A 75 -4.33 -7.54 2.10
C ASP A 75 -3.50 -8.57 1.31
N GLU A 76 -4.12 -9.32 0.41
CA GLU A 76 -3.42 -10.27 -0.47
C GLU A 76 -2.54 -9.55 -1.49
N ARG A 77 -3.03 -8.43 -2.05
CA ARG A 77 -2.22 -7.56 -2.92
C ARG A 77 -1.04 -6.95 -2.19
N ALA A 78 -1.25 -6.50 -0.94
CA ALA A 78 -0.17 -5.99 -0.10
C ALA A 78 0.90 -7.06 0.19
N LYS A 79 0.51 -8.32 0.44
CA LYS A 79 1.43 -9.46 0.60
C LYS A 79 2.23 -9.77 -0.66
N LYS A 80 1.69 -9.47 -1.85
CA LYS A 80 2.43 -9.54 -3.12
C LYS A 80 3.36 -8.33 -3.38
N GLY A 81 3.43 -7.37 -2.46
CA GLY A 81 4.34 -6.23 -2.50
C GLY A 81 3.73 -4.92 -3.04
N LEU A 82 2.42 -4.86 -3.28
CA LEU A 82 1.78 -3.61 -3.64
C LEU A 82 1.59 -2.72 -2.42
N PHE A 83 2.12 -1.50 -2.50
CA PHE A 83 2.00 -0.50 -1.44
C PHE A 83 1.50 0.83 -1.99
N LEU A 84 0.67 1.53 -1.23
CA LEU A 84 0.20 2.88 -1.56
C LEU A 84 0.48 3.85 -0.41
N GLY A 85 1.25 4.89 -0.69
CA GLY A 85 1.35 6.05 0.19
C GLY A 85 0.10 6.93 0.06
N PHE A 86 -0.73 6.98 1.08
CA PHE A 86 -1.95 7.77 1.08
C PHE A 86 -1.64 9.26 1.13
N GLN A 87 -2.38 10.07 0.35
CA GLN A 87 -2.26 11.53 0.38
C GLN A 87 -2.63 12.11 1.76
N TYR A 88 -3.66 11.55 2.39
CA TYR A 88 -4.13 11.88 3.73
C TYR A 88 -4.33 10.59 4.53
N PRO A 89 -3.29 10.11 5.25
CA PRO A 89 -3.44 8.95 6.12
C PRO A 89 -4.45 9.22 7.23
N THR A 90 -5.37 8.26 7.43
CA THR A 90 -6.41 8.36 8.46
C THR A 90 -5.81 8.19 9.85
N GLU A 91 -6.31 8.94 10.82
CA GLU A 91 -6.01 8.73 12.24
C GLU A 91 -6.80 7.53 12.76
N VAL A 92 -6.14 6.67 13.54
CA VAL A 92 -6.76 5.50 14.14
C VAL A 92 -6.50 5.53 15.64
N SER A 93 -7.40 6.17 16.38
CA SER A 93 -7.32 6.26 17.84
C SER A 93 -7.41 4.88 18.49
N GLY A 94 -6.62 4.68 19.55
CA GLY A 94 -6.57 3.42 20.27
C GLY A 94 -5.66 2.35 19.66
N VAL A 95 -5.16 2.54 18.43
CA VAL A 95 -4.19 1.65 17.80
C VAL A 95 -2.78 2.21 17.96
N GLY A 96 -1.97 1.61 18.81
CA GLY A 96 -0.58 2.05 19.04
C GLY A 96 0.27 1.90 17.78
N PHE A 97 1.02 2.94 17.43
CA PHE A 97 1.85 2.99 16.21
C PHE A 97 2.84 1.82 16.13
N SER A 98 3.61 1.57 17.18
CA SER A 98 4.57 0.45 17.21
C SER A 98 3.88 -0.92 17.11
N HIS A 99 2.69 -1.07 17.72
CA HIS A 99 1.93 -2.31 17.63
C HIS A 99 1.42 -2.56 16.21
N PHE A 100 0.88 -1.53 15.57
CA PHE A 100 0.44 -1.60 14.17
C PHE A 100 1.58 -2.00 13.24
N LEU A 101 2.73 -1.33 13.36
CA LEU A 101 3.89 -1.63 12.51
C LEU A 101 4.40 -3.06 12.71
N ARG A 102 4.48 -3.55 13.95
CA ARG A 102 4.90 -4.93 14.23
C ARG A 102 3.93 -5.96 13.65
N THR A 103 2.64 -5.72 13.79
CA THR A 103 1.61 -6.62 13.24
C THR A 103 1.68 -6.66 11.71
N SER A 104 1.83 -5.49 11.08
CA SER A 104 2.00 -5.39 9.63
C SER A 104 3.30 -6.06 9.15
N TYR A 105 4.41 -5.84 9.86
CA TYR A 105 5.69 -6.48 9.56
C TYR A 105 5.58 -8.02 9.61
N ASN A 106 4.99 -8.58 10.66
CA ASN A 106 4.79 -10.01 10.77
C ASN A 106 3.91 -10.57 9.64
N ALA A 107 2.82 -9.88 9.29
CA ALA A 107 1.92 -10.30 8.23
C ALA A 107 2.61 -10.33 6.85
N LEU A 108 3.44 -9.31 6.56
CA LEU A 108 4.18 -9.21 5.30
C LEU A 108 5.36 -10.18 5.26
N SER A 109 6.12 -10.31 6.37
CA SER A 109 7.28 -11.20 6.43
C SER A 109 6.89 -12.66 6.24
N LYS A 110 5.74 -13.08 6.78
CA LYS A 110 5.20 -14.43 6.57
C LYS A 110 4.90 -14.68 5.08
N ALA A 111 4.35 -13.69 4.38
CA ALA A 111 4.00 -13.82 2.96
C ALA A 111 5.24 -13.84 2.04
N LEU A 112 6.32 -13.15 2.42
CA LEU A 112 7.52 -13.01 1.58
C LEU A 112 8.55 -14.15 1.75
N LYS A 113 8.50 -14.88 2.86
CA LYS A 113 9.53 -15.87 3.17
C LYS A 113 9.20 -17.30 2.75
N ASP A 114 7.98 -17.59 2.30
CA ASP A 114 7.53 -18.94 1.90
C ASP A 114 7.92 -20.04 2.92
N ASP A 115 8.23 -19.65 4.16
CA ASP A 115 8.65 -20.52 5.24
C ASP A 115 7.44 -20.80 6.14
N GLU A 116 7.04 -22.05 6.23
CA GLU A 116 5.92 -22.49 7.08
C GLU A 116 6.16 -22.24 8.58
N ARG A 117 7.37 -21.91 8.98
CA ARG A 117 7.67 -21.52 10.35
C ARG A 117 7.18 -20.11 10.61
N GLU A 118 6.23 -19.98 11.51
CA GLU A 118 5.78 -18.70 12.03
C GLU A 118 6.89 -18.00 12.84
N VAL A 119 7.85 -17.40 12.16
CA VAL A 119 8.85 -16.56 12.83
C VAL A 119 8.25 -15.18 13.06
N PHE A 120 7.48 -15.06 14.14
CA PHE A 120 7.04 -13.74 14.59
C PHE A 120 8.20 -13.01 15.26
N ILE A 121 8.50 -11.80 14.80
CA ILE A 121 9.43 -10.94 15.53
C ILE A 121 8.82 -10.60 16.90
N THR A 122 9.59 -10.81 17.96
CA THR A 122 9.14 -10.46 19.33
C THR A 122 9.00 -8.96 19.49
N VAL A 123 8.26 -8.51 20.51
CA VAL A 123 8.12 -7.07 20.80
C VAL A 123 9.48 -6.41 21.01
N ARG A 124 10.38 -7.08 21.75
CA ARG A 124 11.72 -6.55 22.06
C ARG A 124 12.61 -6.43 20.82
N GLU A 125 12.64 -7.44 19.99
CA GLU A 125 13.41 -7.44 18.73
C GLU A 125 12.87 -6.38 17.77
N PHE A 126 11.55 -6.29 17.65
CA PHE A 126 10.93 -5.29 16.80
C PHE A 126 11.18 -3.86 17.27
N GLN A 127 11.16 -3.61 18.59
CA GLN A 127 11.50 -2.28 19.14
C GLN A 127 12.94 -1.89 18.81
N LYS A 128 13.88 -2.84 18.85
CA LYS A 128 15.27 -2.58 18.46
C LYS A 128 15.34 -2.24 16.97
N TYR A 129 14.75 -3.08 16.12
CA TYR A 129 14.67 -2.85 14.68
C TYR A 129 14.04 -1.50 14.33
N LEU A 130 12.95 -1.14 15.01
CA LEU A 130 12.23 0.09 14.77
C LEU A 130 13.08 1.32 15.15
N LYS A 131 13.79 1.30 16.29
CA LYS A 131 14.69 2.39 16.70
C LYS A 131 15.84 2.62 15.71
N GLU A 132 16.38 1.56 15.13
CA GLU A 132 17.44 1.66 14.13
C GLU A 132 16.93 2.34 12.84
N ASN A 133 15.67 2.13 12.46
CA ASN A 133 15.09 2.64 11.21
C ASN A 133 14.34 3.98 11.35
N VAL A 134 13.88 4.33 12.55
CA VAL A 134 13.11 5.57 12.79
C VAL A 134 13.93 6.82 12.46
N ASN A 135 15.21 6.79 12.76
CA ASN A 135 16.12 7.89 12.49
C ASN A 135 16.30 8.16 10.98
N ASP A 136 16.30 7.11 10.18
CA ASP A 136 16.47 7.20 8.71
C ASP A 136 15.32 7.95 8.04
N VAL A 137 14.11 7.86 8.61
CA VAL A 137 12.93 8.61 8.14
C VAL A 137 12.72 9.94 8.88
N GLY A 138 13.61 10.30 9.80
CA GLY A 138 13.58 11.56 10.55
C GLY A 138 12.38 11.68 11.49
N LEU A 139 11.85 10.57 12.01
CA LEU A 139 10.87 10.55 13.08
C LEU A 139 11.57 10.56 14.43
N LYS A 140 10.92 11.13 15.45
CA LYS A 140 11.40 11.11 16.84
C LYS A 140 10.87 9.89 17.57
N ASP A 141 11.60 9.41 18.56
CA ASP A 141 11.22 8.23 19.36
C ASP A 141 9.86 8.35 20.05
N ASP A 142 9.42 9.58 20.38
CA ASP A 142 8.12 9.83 21.02
C ASP A 142 6.92 9.45 20.14
N PHE A 143 7.09 9.38 18.79
CA PHE A 143 6.06 8.90 17.88
C PHE A 143 5.75 7.43 18.09
N LEU A 144 6.72 6.63 18.52
CA LEU A 144 6.55 5.20 18.74
C LEU A 144 5.55 4.87 19.86
N ALA A 145 5.33 5.81 20.78
CA ALA A 145 4.40 5.68 21.89
C ALA A 145 2.99 6.22 21.59
N ARG A 146 2.79 6.89 20.45
CA ARG A 146 1.51 7.49 20.07
C ARG A 146 0.59 6.50 19.39
N TYR A 147 -0.66 6.89 19.21
CA TYR A 147 -1.59 6.18 18.33
C TYR A 147 -1.33 6.50 16.86
N LEU A 148 -1.77 5.59 15.99
CA LEU A 148 -1.51 5.66 14.55
C LEU A 148 -2.04 6.97 13.95
N ASN A 149 -1.13 7.80 13.46
CA ASN A 149 -1.38 9.11 12.85
C ASN A 149 -2.09 10.14 13.75
N GLU A 150 -2.38 9.84 15.02
CA GLU A 150 -3.07 10.75 15.93
C GLU A 150 -2.14 11.89 16.38
N GLY A 151 -2.57 13.13 16.13
CA GLY A 151 -1.80 14.32 16.45
C GLY A 151 -0.55 14.52 15.61
N PHE A 152 -0.40 13.79 14.50
CA PHE A 152 0.69 14.00 13.57
C PHE A 152 0.40 15.21 12.68
N SER A 153 1.40 16.07 12.50
CA SER A 153 1.34 17.12 11.49
C SER A 153 1.28 16.55 10.08
N GLY A 154 0.87 17.37 9.10
CA GLY A 154 0.79 16.92 7.70
C GLY A 154 2.13 16.42 7.14
N GLY A 155 3.27 16.95 7.61
CA GLY A 155 4.61 16.48 7.24
C GLY A 155 4.97 15.14 7.89
N GLU A 156 4.61 14.96 9.16
CA GLU A 156 4.85 13.73 9.91
C GLU A 156 4.02 12.55 9.40
N LYS A 157 2.78 12.82 8.92
CA LYS A 157 1.92 11.80 8.29
C LYS A 157 2.46 11.30 6.94
N LYS A 158 3.40 12.01 6.31
CA LYS A 158 3.99 11.67 5.02
C LYS A 158 5.35 10.97 5.13
N ARG A 159 5.90 10.89 6.30
CA ARG A 159 7.14 10.16 6.62
C ARG A 159 6.84 8.73 7.04
#